data_3ff3dfafcae75a25ec20d357fb9f7d18
#
_entry.id   3ff3dfafcae75a25ec20d357fb9f7d18
#
_cell.length_a   1.000
_cell.length_b   1.000
_cell.length_c   1.000
_cell.angle_alpha   90.00
_cell.angle_beta   90.00
_cell.angle_gamma   90.00
#
_symmetry.space_group_name_H-M   'P 1'
#
loop_
_entity.id
_entity.type
_entity.pdbx_description
1 polymer ?
#
loop_
_entity_poly.entity_id
_entity_poly.type
_entity_poly.pdbx_seq_one_letter_code
_entity_poly.pdbx_strand_id
1 'polypeptide(L)'
;MKTIKLGYEGEEALLLCRELKRNGYSVKESRTFTQEMKEAVIDFQQKNKLDADGIVGYRTWEVLFFTGHPITERLTEEDFILVARLLDVEVAALKAVQQVETGGRGGFFAPGKPAILFEGHIFWNQLKKRNINPESHVKGNENILYPKWEKGHYKGGMGEYDRLEQARKINHEAADASASWGMFQIMGFNYAACGEKSVD
;
A
#
# COMPACT_ATOMS: atom_id res chain seq x y z
N MET A 1 -7.03 15.21 4.18
CA MET A 1 -6.67 16.40 3.38
C MET A 1 -7.91 17.01 2.74
N LYS A 2 -7.98 18.34 2.63
CA LYS A 2 -9.14 19.04 2.07
C LYS A 2 -9.28 18.78 0.57
N THR A 3 -10.53 18.64 0.12
CA THR A 3 -10.84 18.72 -1.31
C THR A 3 -10.73 20.17 -1.76
N ILE A 4 -9.97 20.43 -2.81
CA ILE A 4 -9.77 21.77 -3.36
C ILE A 4 -10.11 21.82 -4.86
N LYS A 5 -10.51 23.00 -5.32
CA LYS A 5 -10.89 23.28 -6.72
C LYS A 5 -10.47 24.68 -7.12
N LEU A 6 -10.61 24.99 -8.40
CA LEU A 6 -10.31 26.33 -8.95
C LEU A 6 -10.82 27.45 -8.03
N GLY A 7 -9.95 28.41 -7.74
CA GLY A 7 -10.21 29.55 -6.86
C GLY A 7 -10.01 29.28 -5.37
N TYR A 8 -9.67 28.05 -4.95
CA TYR A 8 -9.30 27.78 -3.56
C TYR A 8 -8.02 28.54 -3.19
N GLU A 9 -8.01 29.16 -2.01
CA GLU A 9 -6.86 29.87 -1.45
C GLU A 9 -6.40 29.21 -0.15
N GLY A 10 -5.11 28.89 -0.05
CA GLY A 10 -4.52 28.29 1.15
C GLY A 10 -3.26 27.47 0.87
N GLU A 11 -2.76 26.84 1.92
CA GLU A 11 -1.54 26.02 1.88
C GLU A 11 -1.69 24.79 0.98
N GLU A 12 -2.92 24.26 0.87
CA GLU A 12 -3.18 23.12 -0.01
C GLU A 12 -3.00 23.46 -1.50
N ALA A 13 -3.28 24.70 -1.92
CA ALA A 13 -2.98 25.14 -3.29
C ALA A 13 -1.47 25.21 -3.54
N LEU A 14 -0.70 25.68 -2.58
CA LEU A 14 0.76 25.69 -2.66
C LEU A 14 1.33 24.28 -2.70
N LEU A 15 0.79 23.36 -1.88
CA LEU A 15 1.15 21.96 -1.89
C LEU A 15 0.83 21.30 -3.23
N LEU A 16 -0.37 21.55 -3.78
CA LEU A 16 -0.75 21.09 -5.12
C LEU A 16 0.25 21.52 -6.18
N CYS A 17 0.65 22.79 -6.15
CA CYS A 17 1.65 23.29 -7.09
C CYS A 17 2.97 22.50 -7.01
N ARG A 18 3.43 22.19 -5.80
CA ARG A 18 4.66 21.42 -5.59
C ARG A 18 4.52 19.98 -6.09
N GLU A 19 3.40 19.34 -5.79
CA GLU A 19 3.15 17.96 -6.23
C GLU A 19 2.98 17.87 -7.76
N LEU A 20 2.32 18.84 -8.39
CA LEU A 20 2.25 18.93 -9.85
C LEU A 20 3.64 19.07 -10.47
N LYS A 21 4.50 19.92 -9.90
CA LYS A 21 5.91 20.05 -10.36
C LYS A 21 6.70 18.75 -10.22
N ARG A 22 6.54 18.02 -9.11
CA ARG A 22 7.15 16.69 -8.91
C ARG A 22 6.69 15.67 -9.96
N ASN A 23 5.43 15.79 -10.38
CA ASN A 23 4.85 14.97 -11.44
C ASN A 23 5.14 15.50 -12.86
N GLY A 24 6.08 16.44 -13.02
CA GLY A 24 6.57 16.94 -14.30
C GLY A 24 5.76 18.06 -14.94
N TYR A 25 4.80 18.65 -14.21
CA TYR A 25 4.02 19.79 -14.70
C TYR A 25 4.72 21.12 -14.42
N SER A 26 4.73 21.99 -15.41
CA SER A 26 5.24 23.36 -15.26
C SER A 26 4.08 24.26 -14.86
N VAL A 27 3.96 24.55 -13.57
CA VAL A 27 2.94 25.46 -13.02
C VAL A 27 3.60 26.54 -12.17
N LYS A 28 3.05 27.76 -12.22
CA LYS A 28 3.56 28.86 -11.39
C LYS A 28 3.18 28.64 -9.93
N GLU A 29 4.14 28.86 -9.03
CA GLU A 29 3.90 28.74 -7.59
C GLU A 29 2.89 29.77 -7.11
N SER A 30 1.83 29.31 -6.45
CA SER A 30 0.73 30.13 -5.99
C SER A 30 0.03 29.49 -4.79
N ARG A 31 -0.50 30.30 -3.88
CA ARG A 31 -1.42 29.88 -2.82
C ARG A 31 -2.88 29.87 -3.27
N THR A 32 -3.14 30.29 -4.50
CA THR A 32 -4.45 30.21 -5.12
C THR A 32 -4.44 29.10 -6.16
N PHE A 33 -5.43 28.24 -6.17
CA PHE A 33 -5.62 27.20 -7.18
C PHE A 33 -6.03 27.88 -8.50
N THR A 34 -5.08 28.09 -9.38
CA THR A 34 -5.22 28.84 -10.62
C THR A 34 -5.81 27.97 -11.75
N GLN A 35 -6.22 28.64 -12.85
CA GLN A 35 -6.69 27.96 -14.06
C GLN A 35 -5.58 27.06 -14.67
N GLU A 36 -4.33 27.52 -14.68
CA GLU A 36 -3.17 26.74 -15.11
C GLU A 36 -3.01 25.43 -14.32
N MET A 37 -3.15 25.50 -12.98
CA MET A 37 -3.13 24.33 -12.13
C MET A 37 -4.29 23.38 -12.39
N LYS A 38 -5.50 23.91 -12.66
CA LYS A 38 -6.66 23.10 -13.00
C LYS A 38 -6.44 22.30 -14.27
N GLU A 39 -5.89 22.92 -15.30
CA GLU A 39 -5.57 22.24 -16.57
C GLU A 39 -4.54 21.14 -16.35
N ALA A 40 -3.51 21.40 -15.57
CA ALA A 40 -2.52 20.38 -15.17
C ALA A 40 -3.17 19.23 -14.37
N VAL A 41 -4.09 19.54 -13.46
CA VAL A 41 -4.83 18.51 -12.70
C VAL A 41 -5.69 17.65 -13.62
N ILE A 42 -6.42 18.22 -14.56
CA ILE A 42 -7.24 17.48 -15.53
C ILE A 42 -6.37 16.53 -16.35
N ASP A 43 -5.25 17.01 -16.88
CA ASP A 43 -4.33 16.17 -17.64
C ASP A 43 -3.71 15.05 -16.77
N PHE A 44 -3.33 15.39 -15.54
CA PHE A 44 -2.85 14.40 -14.57
C PHE A 44 -3.89 13.32 -14.27
N GLN A 45 -5.14 13.72 -14.01
CA GLN A 45 -6.24 12.81 -13.75
C GLN A 45 -6.50 11.87 -14.94
N GLN A 46 -6.50 12.39 -16.17
CA GLN A 46 -6.65 11.58 -17.39
C GLN A 46 -5.55 10.53 -17.54
N LYS A 47 -4.28 10.94 -17.38
CA LYS A 47 -3.11 10.04 -17.46
C LYS A 47 -3.14 8.92 -16.42
N ASN A 48 -3.68 9.22 -15.24
CA ASN A 48 -3.76 8.27 -14.14
C ASN A 48 -5.13 7.56 -14.01
N LYS A 49 -6.01 7.68 -15.03
CA LYS A 49 -7.33 7.03 -15.08
C LYS A 49 -8.24 7.41 -13.90
N LEU A 50 -8.14 8.64 -13.44
CA LEU A 50 -9.03 9.26 -12.47
C LEU A 50 -10.15 10.03 -13.20
N ASP A 51 -11.19 10.41 -12.45
CA ASP A 51 -12.21 11.33 -12.94
C ASP A 51 -11.57 12.69 -13.25
N ALA A 52 -11.55 13.09 -14.52
CA ALA A 52 -10.86 14.29 -14.99
C ALA A 52 -11.74 15.55 -14.85
N ASP A 53 -12.14 15.87 -13.63
CA ASP A 53 -13.04 16.97 -13.28
C ASP A 53 -12.29 18.26 -12.85
N GLY A 54 -10.98 18.16 -12.67
CA GLY A 54 -10.13 19.25 -12.19
C GLY A 54 -10.34 19.59 -10.72
N ILE A 55 -10.94 18.68 -9.94
CA ILE A 55 -11.10 18.78 -8.49
C ILE A 55 -10.07 17.85 -7.83
N VAL A 56 -9.32 18.37 -6.88
CA VAL A 56 -8.31 17.58 -6.15
C VAL A 56 -8.94 17.06 -4.87
N GLY A 57 -9.60 15.91 -4.97
CA GLY A 57 -10.12 15.14 -3.85
C GLY A 57 -9.09 14.13 -3.32
N TYR A 58 -9.50 13.28 -2.36
CA TYR A 58 -8.63 12.29 -1.73
C TYR A 58 -7.86 11.43 -2.75
N ARG A 59 -8.55 10.85 -3.72
CA ARG A 59 -7.92 9.98 -4.74
C ARG A 59 -6.92 10.72 -5.62
N THR A 60 -7.20 11.97 -5.99
CA THR A 60 -6.26 12.77 -6.77
C THR A 60 -5.01 13.12 -5.94
N TRP A 61 -5.18 13.48 -4.67
CA TRP A 61 -4.06 13.72 -3.76
C TRP A 61 -3.21 12.46 -3.56
N GLU A 62 -3.84 11.33 -3.30
CA GLU A 62 -3.18 10.04 -3.13
C GLU A 62 -2.26 9.73 -4.32
N VAL A 63 -2.79 9.77 -5.54
CA VAL A 63 -2.02 9.47 -6.75
C VAL A 63 -0.93 10.51 -7.01
N LEU A 64 -1.19 11.82 -6.78
CA LEU A 64 -0.18 12.88 -6.90
C LEU A 64 1.04 12.62 -5.99
N PHE A 65 0.80 12.19 -4.75
CA PHE A 65 1.88 11.88 -3.81
C PHE A 65 2.65 10.64 -4.22
N PHE A 66 1.97 9.54 -4.54
CA PHE A 66 2.64 8.28 -4.86
C PHE A 66 3.39 8.30 -6.19
N THR A 67 2.93 9.07 -7.19
CA THR A 67 3.61 9.16 -8.49
C THR A 67 4.75 10.18 -8.50
N GLY A 68 4.66 11.23 -7.71
CA GLY A 68 5.66 12.29 -7.63
C GLY A 68 6.86 12.00 -6.72
N HIS A 69 6.80 10.93 -5.93
CA HIS A 69 7.86 10.55 -5.00
C HIS A 69 8.57 9.28 -5.44
N PRO A 70 9.90 9.21 -5.34
CA PRO A 70 10.62 7.98 -5.61
C PRO A 70 10.19 6.92 -4.59
N ILE A 71 9.93 5.70 -5.07
CA ILE A 71 9.68 4.56 -4.19
C ILE A 71 10.97 4.28 -3.43
N THR A 72 10.99 4.60 -2.13
CA THR A 72 12.09 4.30 -1.23
C THR A 72 11.70 3.15 -0.30
N GLU A 73 12.65 2.27 -0.03
CA GLU A 73 12.43 1.15 0.90
C GLU A 73 12.40 1.59 2.37
N ARG A 74 12.75 2.85 2.63
CA ARG A 74 12.72 3.44 3.97
C ARG A 74 11.83 4.68 3.95
N LEU A 75 10.84 4.69 4.81
CA LEU A 75 10.04 5.88 5.05
C LEU A 75 10.90 6.97 5.70
N THR A 76 10.81 8.16 5.14
CA THR A 76 11.41 9.37 5.66
C THR A 76 10.43 10.12 6.57
N GLU A 77 10.90 11.12 7.29
CA GLU A 77 10.05 12.03 8.05
C GLU A 77 9.03 12.72 7.15
N GLU A 78 9.43 13.07 5.94
CA GLU A 78 8.55 13.72 4.95
C GLU A 78 7.39 12.82 4.52
N ASP A 79 7.63 11.51 4.38
CA ASP A 79 6.59 10.53 4.06
C ASP A 79 5.54 10.46 5.18
N PHE A 80 5.97 10.43 6.44
CA PHE A 80 5.06 10.47 7.59
C PHE A 80 4.25 11.76 7.64
N ILE A 81 4.87 12.91 7.38
CA ILE A 81 4.18 14.21 7.32
C ILE A 81 3.14 14.22 6.20
N LEU A 82 3.50 13.72 5.01
CA LEU A 82 2.60 13.64 3.86
C LEU A 82 1.39 12.76 4.14
N VAL A 83 1.62 11.54 4.62
CA VAL A 83 0.55 10.58 4.90
C VAL A 83 -0.34 11.08 6.05
N ALA A 84 0.24 11.66 7.09
CA ALA A 84 -0.51 12.24 8.20
C ALA A 84 -1.44 13.37 7.74
N ARG A 85 -0.97 14.24 6.84
CA ARG A 85 -1.79 15.28 6.21
C ARG A 85 -2.90 14.68 5.33
N LEU A 86 -2.60 13.64 4.55
CA LEU A 86 -3.57 12.97 3.70
C LEU A 86 -4.71 12.37 4.54
N LEU A 87 -4.37 11.73 5.65
CA LEU A 87 -5.31 11.07 6.55
C LEU A 87 -5.99 12.04 7.54
N ASP A 88 -5.52 13.28 7.61
CA ASP A 88 -5.97 14.29 8.60
C ASP A 88 -5.76 13.84 10.05
N VAL A 89 -4.57 13.29 10.33
CA VAL A 89 -4.15 12.83 11.65
C VAL A 89 -2.82 13.46 12.05
N GLU A 90 -2.48 13.39 13.33
CA GLU A 90 -1.17 13.83 13.80
C GLU A 90 -0.05 12.86 13.35
N VAL A 91 1.10 13.41 12.98
CA VAL A 91 2.30 12.62 12.62
C VAL A 91 2.68 11.66 13.76
N ALA A 92 2.57 12.12 15.01
CA ALA A 92 2.86 11.32 16.19
C ALA A 92 1.95 10.09 16.31
N ALA A 93 0.66 10.23 15.97
CA ALA A 93 -0.29 9.11 15.98
C ALA A 93 0.08 8.06 14.93
N LEU A 94 0.42 8.50 13.70
CA LEU A 94 0.85 7.59 12.63
C LEU A 94 2.13 6.84 13.00
N LYS A 95 3.11 7.53 13.59
CA LYS A 95 4.35 6.92 14.07
C LYS A 95 4.13 5.96 15.23
N ALA A 96 3.20 6.27 16.13
CA ALA A 96 2.85 5.36 17.25
C ALA A 96 2.26 4.06 16.73
N VAL A 97 1.35 4.11 15.73
CA VAL A 97 0.82 2.91 15.08
C VAL A 97 1.94 2.11 14.42
N GLN A 98 2.80 2.76 13.64
CA GLN A 98 3.95 2.12 13.01
C GLN A 98 4.87 1.45 14.05
N GLN A 99 5.16 2.12 15.15
CA GLN A 99 6.00 1.57 16.22
C GLN A 99 5.38 0.33 16.87
N VAL A 100 4.08 0.33 17.10
CA VAL A 100 3.36 -0.81 17.71
C VAL A 100 3.33 -2.00 16.75
N GLU A 101 2.96 -1.78 15.48
CA GLU A 101 2.80 -2.85 14.49
C GLU A 101 4.14 -3.48 14.08
N THR A 102 5.21 -2.69 14.02
CA THR A 102 6.51 -3.18 13.51
C THR A 102 7.56 -3.35 14.59
N GLY A 103 7.30 -2.92 15.82
CA GLY A 103 8.34 -2.82 16.86
C GLY A 103 9.48 -1.89 16.45
N GLY A 104 9.19 -0.86 15.62
CA GLY A 104 10.17 0.07 15.07
C GLY A 104 11.01 -0.48 13.91
N ARG A 105 10.71 -1.70 13.44
CA ARG A 105 11.36 -2.27 12.25
C ARG A 105 10.77 -1.66 10.99
N GLY A 106 11.58 -1.58 9.94
CA GLY A 106 11.11 -1.16 8.62
C GLY A 106 10.14 -2.16 8.00
N GLY A 107 9.44 -1.72 6.95
CA GLY A 107 8.49 -2.56 6.21
C GLY A 107 9.15 -3.58 5.27
N PHE A 108 10.49 -3.72 5.29
CA PHE A 108 11.25 -4.61 4.41
C PHE A 108 12.24 -5.46 5.19
N PHE A 109 12.41 -6.72 4.79
CA PHE A 109 13.47 -7.60 5.28
C PHE A 109 14.78 -7.41 4.51
N ALA A 110 14.70 -7.11 3.21
CA ALA A 110 15.81 -6.84 2.31
C ALA A 110 15.31 -5.99 1.13
N PRO A 111 16.20 -5.43 0.28
CA PRO A 111 15.82 -4.72 -0.94
C PRO A 111 14.83 -5.51 -1.79
N GLY A 112 13.69 -4.89 -2.14
CA GLY A 112 12.61 -5.53 -2.90
C GLY A 112 11.89 -6.69 -2.17
N LYS A 113 12.12 -6.85 -0.87
CA LYS A 113 11.49 -7.91 -0.05
C LYS A 113 10.71 -7.29 1.11
N PRO A 114 9.45 -6.91 0.93
CA PRO A 114 8.58 -6.46 2.01
C PRO A 114 8.60 -7.43 3.20
N ALA A 115 8.43 -6.92 4.41
CA ALA A 115 8.23 -7.78 5.57
C ALA A 115 6.94 -8.58 5.39
N ILE A 116 7.00 -9.89 5.55
CA ILE A 116 5.84 -10.77 5.42
C ILE A 116 5.72 -11.71 6.62
N LEU A 117 4.48 -12.13 6.87
CA LEU A 117 4.19 -13.29 7.71
C LEU A 117 3.20 -14.18 6.96
N PHE A 118 3.63 -15.40 6.62
CA PHE A 118 2.79 -16.34 5.89
C PHE A 118 1.94 -17.18 6.85
N GLU A 119 0.63 -17.21 6.62
CA GLU A 119 -0.37 -17.83 7.48
C GLU A 119 -0.93 -19.13 6.87
N GLY A 120 -0.40 -20.28 7.26
CA GLY A 120 -0.79 -21.57 6.68
C GLY A 120 -2.26 -21.94 6.88
N HIS A 121 -2.87 -21.55 7.99
CA HIS A 121 -4.31 -21.76 8.23
C HIS A 121 -5.19 -20.83 7.35
N ILE A 122 -4.69 -19.65 6.99
CA ILE A 122 -5.34 -18.77 6.00
C ILE A 122 -5.17 -19.40 4.61
N PHE A 123 -3.98 -19.95 4.29
CA PHE A 123 -3.74 -20.62 3.03
C PHE A 123 -4.70 -21.82 2.81
N TRP A 124 -4.94 -22.60 3.85
CA TRP A 124 -5.96 -23.64 3.85
C TRP A 124 -7.34 -23.09 3.40
N ASN A 125 -7.76 -21.99 3.99
CA ASN A 125 -9.04 -21.36 3.67
C ASN A 125 -9.05 -20.72 2.27
N GLN A 126 -7.94 -20.14 1.83
CA GLN A 126 -7.82 -19.53 0.50
C GLN A 126 -7.86 -20.59 -0.62
N LEU A 127 -7.29 -21.77 -0.39
CA LEU A 127 -7.42 -22.91 -1.30
C LEU A 127 -8.88 -23.37 -1.42
N LYS A 128 -9.58 -23.55 -0.29
CA LYS A 128 -11.00 -23.89 -0.29
C LYS A 128 -11.87 -22.88 -1.06
N LYS A 129 -11.63 -21.58 -0.89
CA LYS A 129 -12.35 -20.53 -1.64
C LYS A 129 -12.15 -20.64 -3.15
N ARG A 130 -11.07 -21.28 -3.60
CA ARG A 130 -10.74 -21.53 -5.02
C ARG A 130 -11.10 -22.94 -5.49
N ASN A 131 -11.91 -23.65 -4.70
CA ASN A 131 -12.31 -25.04 -4.97
C ASN A 131 -11.12 -26.02 -5.08
N ILE A 132 -10.02 -25.73 -4.40
CA ILE A 132 -8.87 -26.65 -4.29
C ILE A 132 -8.97 -27.34 -2.94
N ASN A 133 -8.94 -28.69 -2.94
CA ASN A 133 -8.96 -29.45 -1.69
C ASN A 133 -7.59 -29.36 -0.99
N PRO A 134 -7.47 -28.68 0.16
CA PRO A 134 -6.18 -28.54 0.83
C PRO A 134 -5.65 -29.88 1.39
N GLU A 135 -6.52 -30.81 1.76
CA GLU A 135 -6.11 -32.10 2.32
C GLU A 135 -5.21 -32.90 1.38
N SER A 136 -5.46 -32.80 0.06
CA SER A 136 -4.65 -33.47 -0.96
C SER A 136 -3.22 -32.93 -1.08
N HIS A 137 -2.93 -31.78 -0.48
CA HIS A 137 -1.64 -31.10 -0.55
C HIS A 137 -0.89 -31.08 0.79
N VAL A 138 -1.42 -31.67 1.86
CA VAL A 138 -0.82 -31.60 3.20
C VAL A 138 0.51 -32.37 3.26
N LYS A 139 0.58 -33.57 2.68
CA LYS A 139 1.77 -34.41 2.76
C LYS A 139 3.01 -33.71 2.20
N GLY A 140 3.99 -33.46 3.06
CA GLY A 140 5.21 -32.72 2.73
C GLY A 140 5.08 -31.20 2.77
N ASN A 141 3.91 -30.69 3.19
CA ASN A 141 3.59 -29.27 3.30
C ASN A 141 3.01 -28.89 4.68
N GLU A 142 3.23 -29.71 5.70
CA GLU A 142 2.67 -29.55 7.04
C GLU A 142 3.10 -28.22 7.70
N ASN A 143 4.24 -27.69 7.29
CA ASN A 143 4.79 -26.40 7.76
C ASN A 143 4.08 -25.18 7.17
N ILE A 144 3.31 -25.35 6.08
CA ILE A 144 2.64 -24.24 5.36
C ILE A 144 1.14 -24.46 5.18
N LEU A 145 0.62 -25.66 5.47
CA LEU A 145 -0.77 -26.00 5.17
C LEU A 145 -1.40 -26.82 6.32
N TYR A 146 -2.19 -26.13 7.14
CA TYR A 146 -2.87 -26.67 8.30
C TYR A 146 -4.24 -25.98 8.52
N PRO A 147 -5.27 -26.70 9.07
CA PRO A 147 -6.64 -26.19 9.08
C PRO A 147 -6.93 -25.14 10.15
N LYS A 148 -6.12 -25.06 11.21
CA LYS A 148 -6.30 -24.15 12.35
C LYS A 148 -4.99 -23.46 12.68
N TRP A 149 -5.07 -22.27 13.27
CA TRP A 149 -3.88 -21.59 13.74
C TRP A 149 -3.11 -22.41 14.76
N GLU A 150 -1.81 -22.53 14.56
CA GLU A 150 -0.88 -23.28 15.42
C GLU A 150 0.43 -22.53 15.55
N LYS A 151 1.02 -22.58 16.76
CA LYS A 151 2.37 -22.05 17.00
C LYS A 151 3.41 -23.00 16.40
N GLY A 152 4.58 -22.47 16.04
CA GLY A 152 5.75 -23.27 15.69
C GLY A 152 6.03 -23.44 14.21
N HIS A 153 5.15 -22.97 13.33
CA HIS A 153 5.36 -23.02 11.88
C HIS A 153 6.14 -21.82 11.33
N TYR A 154 6.23 -20.72 12.09
CA TYR A 154 6.86 -19.48 11.65
C TYR A 154 8.39 -19.59 11.73
N LYS A 155 9.07 -19.18 10.66
CA LYS A 155 10.54 -19.09 10.60
C LYS A 155 11.05 -17.70 10.91
N GLY A 156 10.22 -16.68 10.69
CA GLY A 156 10.56 -15.27 10.84
C GLY A 156 11.53 -14.76 9.75
N GLY A 157 11.49 -13.43 9.54
CA GLY A 157 12.37 -12.77 8.58
C GLY A 157 12.29 -13.39 7.18
N MET A 158 13.42 -13.53 6.52
CA MET A 158 13.50 -14.13 5.17
C MET A 158 12.99 -15.57 5.08
N GLY A 159 12.96 -16.31 6.19
CA GLY A 159 12.42 -17.67 6.22
C GLY A 159 10.92 -17.76 5.91
N GLU A 160 10.18 -16.66 6.06
CA GLU A 160 8.77 -16.58 5.65
C GLU A 160 8.62 -16.57 4.13
N TYR A 161 9.61 -16.06 3.40
CA TYR A 161 9.63 -16.17 1.93
C TYR A 161 9.81 -17.61 1.46
N ASP A 162 10.62 -18.43 2.15
CA ASP A 162 10.75 -19.85 1.81
C ASP A 162 9.40 -20.57 1.94
N ARG A 163 8.64 -20.24 2.99
CA ARG A 163 7.29 -20.77 3.21
C ARG A 163 6.31 -20.30 2.14
N LEU A 164 6.34 -19.01 1.80
CA LEU A 164 5.51 -18.43 0.75
C LEU A 164 5.80 -19.07 -0.61
N GLU A 165 7.08 -19.21 -0.99
CA GLU A 165 7.47 -19.85 -2.25
C GLU A 165 7.07 -21.33 -2.33
N GLN A 166 7.13 -22.04 -1.20
CA GLN A 166 6.60 -23.40 -1.12
C GLN A 166 5.09 -23.44 -1.37
N ALA A 167 4.33 -22.49 -0.78
CA ALA A 167 2.89 -22.37 -0.96
C ALA A 167 2.50 -21.96 -2.39
N ARG A 168 3.27 -21.05 -3.02
CA ARG A 168 3.08 -20.62 -4.40
C ARG A 168 3.12 -21.77 -5.40
N LYS A 169 3.90 -22.82 -5.13
CA LYS A 169 3.95 -24.04 -5.98
C LYS A 169 2.62 -24.80 -5.99
N ILE A 170 1.80 -24.64 -4.95
CA ILE A 170 0.45 -25.22 -4.89
C ILE A 170 -0.55 -24.30 -5.59
N ASN A 171 -0.59 -23.05 -5.19
CA ASN A 171 -1.41 -22.02 -5.85
C ASN A 171 -0.88 -20.62 -5.50
N HIS A 172 -0.41 -19.90 -6.51
CA HIS A 172 0.25 -18.62 -6.37
C HIS A 172 -0.65 -17.56 -5.71
N GLU A 173 -1.82 -17.33 -6.28
CA GLU A 173 -2.77 -16.32 -5.81
C GLU A 173 -3.27 -16.62 -4.37
N ALA A 174 -3.58 -17.88 -4.06
CA ALA A 174 -3.98 -18.28 -2.71
C ALA A 174 -2.84 -18.06 -1.70
N ALA A 175 -1.59 -18.31 -2.10
CA ALA A 175 -0.42 -18.13 -1.26
C ALA A 175 -0.22 -16.65 -0.93
N ASP A 176 -0.22 -15.79 -1.92
CA ASP A 176 -0.02 -14.35 -1.73
C ASP A 176 -1.18 -13.71 -0.95
N ALA A 177 -2.41 -14.15 -1.19
CA ALA A 177 -3.56 -13.77 -0.39
C ALA A 177 -3.44 -14.19 1.10
N SER A 178 -2.60 -15.19 1.41
CA SER A 178 -2.43 -15.76 2.75
C SER A 178 -1.23 -15.21 3.53
N ALA A 179 -0.48 -14.30 2.95
CA ALA A 179 0.56 -13.57 3.65
C ALA A 179 0.05 -12.18 4.08
N SER A 180 0.53 -11.70 5.22
CA SER A 180 0.48 -10.28 5.55
C SER A 180 1.73 -9.58 5.01
N TRP A 181 1.59 -8.32 4.57
CA TRP A 181 2.60 -7.62 3.78
C TRP A 181 2.97 -6.27 4.36
N GLY A 182 4.26 -5.97 4.29
CA GLY A 182 4.82 -4.65 4.53
C GLY A 182 4.76 -4.20 5.98
N MET A 183 4.87 -2.89 6.15
CA MET A 183 5.00 -2.25 7.47
C MET A 183 3.79 -2.48 8.38
N PHE A 184 2.59 -2.43 7.83
CA PHE A 184 1.33 -2.56 8.59
C PHE A 184 0.73 -3.96 8.55
N GLN A 185 1.45 -4.93 8.01
CA GLN A 185 1.06 -6.35 7.98
C GLN A 185 -0.36 -6.56 7.44
N ILE A 186 -0.69 -5.87 6.34
CA ILE A 186 -2.01 -6.02 5.70
C ILE A 186 -2.08 -7.38 5.01
N MET A 187 -3.11 -8.16 5.32
CA MET A 187 -3.32 -9.46 4.69
C MET A 187 -3.55 -9.31 3.18
N GLY A 188 -2.88 -10.14 2.38
CA GLY A 188 -2.98 -10.09 0.92
C GLY A 188 -4.41 -10.22 0.39
N PHE A 189 -5.29 -10.99 1.05
CA PHE A 189 -6.70 -11.09 0.65
C PHE A 189 -7.49 -9.77 0.81
N ASN A 190 -6.93 -8.73 1.44
CA ASN A 190 -7.52 -7.39 1.57
C ASN A 190 -7.13 -6.44 0.43
N TYR A 191 -6.50 -6.93 -0.63
CA TYR A 191 -6.04 -6.12 -1.77
C TYR A 191 -7.13 -5.16 -2.30
N ALA A 192 -8.38 -5.62 -2.39
CA ALA A 192 -9.49 -4.79 -2.87
C ALA A 192 -9.78 -3.59 -1.94
N ALA A 193 -9.63 -3.75 -0.62
CA ALA A 193 -9.75 -2.64 0.34
C ALA A 193 -8.60 -1.62 0.20
N CYS A 194 -7.45 -2.06 -0.33
CA CYS A 194 -6.32 -1.19 -0.69
C CYS A 194 -6.49 -0.52 -2.07
N GLY A 195 -7.58 -0.79 -2.78
CA GLY A 195 -7.85 -0.22 -4.10
C GLY A 195 -7.22 -1.00 -5.26
N GLU A 196 -6.64 -2.17 -4.98
CA GLU A 196 -5.99 -3.02 -5.98
C GLU A 196 -6.96 -4.02 -6.61
N LYS A 197 -6.63 -4.50 -7.81
CA LYS A 197 -7.46 -5.45 -8.56
C LYS A 197 -7.09 -6.90 -8.29
N SER A 198 -5.88 -7.15 -7.83
CA SER A 198 -5.35 -8.47 -7.49
C SER A 198 -4.38 -8.36 -6.32
N VAL A 199 -3.95 -9.50 -5.79
CA VAL A 199 -2.92 -9.57 -4.75
C VAL A 199 -1.50 -9.57 -5.35
N ASP A 200 -1.39 -9.76 -6.66
CA ASP A 200 -0.12 -9.78 -7.41
C ASP A 200 0.43 -8.39 -7.69
#